data_b119c5a8d178d81cb821a3fee70ec03f
#
_entry.id   b119c5a8d178d81cb821a3fee70ec03f
#
_cell.length_a   1.000
_cell.length_b   1.000
_cell.length_c   1.000
_cell.angle_alpha   90.00
_cell.angle_beta   90.00
_cell.angle_gamma   90.00
#
_symmetry.space_group_name_H-M   'P 1'
#
loop_
_entity.id
_entity.type
_entity.pdbx_description
1 polymer ?
#
loop_
_entity_poly.entity_id
_entity_poly.type
_entity_poly.pdbx_seq_one_letter_code
_entity_poly.pdbx_strand_id
1 'polypeptide(L)'
;MATYKFILFAGNERKDGSFPVSIRITKERKSKLIRTGLVSTKEQWNESDGRFVSDKKIVPKFKIWNARLSEIETQINEIFRNFEIERVDWTLNQFEEAFLNKASKGKVKDYFNKTITTLKDTGHVGNSVCYSRTLHMLELFDSKFDKKVFSEIDIKYVKAFDVFLQKRECKGNTRKYYFKALRAILNKAIQDQEASEVTYPFGKGGFNISALEEETAKRYLPHEDMDKLKHTAVKSHAQELARRLFLFSYYCYGISFIDAALLTKNNIIRYNGGSYIVYKRNKTKEAKKVKPIQIKITSEIQELMDWFASNTILVEDYLLPIVSIPGYKGEQLYNHIRSRFGRNNKNLANLAQTLGITDMKLTSYVSRHTMAMTLQDNQVPREVISQILGHSDLATTNTYLDSFASSVIDEAVKVL
;
A
#
# COMPACT_ATOMS: atom_id res chain seq x y z
N MET A 1 -34.63 18.67 -30.33
CA MET A 1 -34.74 17.40 -29.58
C MET A 1 -33.36 16.84 -29.42
N ALA A 2 -32.99 16.33 -28.24
CA ALA A 2 -31.71 15.67 -28.02
C ALA A 2 -31.79 14.17 -28.33
N THR A 3 -30.70 13.61 -28.84
CA THR A 3 -30.61 12.18 -29.17
C THR A 3 -29.33 11.58 -28.61
N TYR A 4 -29.29 10.28 -28.43
CA TYR A 4 -28.07 9.58 -28.03
C TYR A 4 -27.85 8.32 -28.89
N LYS A 5 -26.60 7.90 -28.99
CA LYS A 5 -26.22 6.65 -29.61
C LYS A 5 -24.97 6.09 -28.93
N PHE A 6 -24.93 4.76 -28.69
CA PHE A 6 -23.71 4.08 -28.33
C PHE A 6 -22.87 3.81 -29.56
N ILE A 7 -21.57 4.13 -29.49
CA ILE A 7 -20.64 3.99 -30.60
C ILE A 7 -19.29 3.47 -30.12
N LEU A 8 -18.53 2.83 -31.01
CA LEU A 8 -17.10 2.63 -30.84
C LEU A 8 -16.35 3.91 -31.21
N PHE A 9 -15.52 4.43 -30.31
CA PHE A 9 -14.74 5.62 -30.58
C PHE A 9 -13.43 5.27 -31.30
N ALA A 10 -13.43 5.36 -32.61
CA ALA A 10 -12.31 4.95 -33.48
C ALA A 10 -11.00 5.75 -33.27
N GLY A 11 -11.05 6.96 -32.69
CA GLY A 11 -9.87 7.80 -32.44
C GLY A 11 -8.96 7.35 -31.28
N ASN A 12 -9.30 6.27 -30.58
CA ASN A 12 -8.55 5.79 -29.41
C ASN A 12 -8.44 4.26 -29.43
N GLU A 13 -7.83 3.70 -30.47
CA GLU A 13 -7.49 2.27 -30.51
C GLU A 13 -6.48 1.93 -29.41
N ARG A 14 -6.76 0.87 -28.67
CA ARG A 14 -5.87 0.34 -27.65
C ARG A 14 -4.85 -0.62 -28.28
N LYS A 15 -3.78 -0.90 -27.58
CA LYS A 15 -2.72 -1.83 -28.03
C LYS A 15 -3.23 -3.26 -28.32
N ASP A 16 -4.36 -3.62 -27.75
CA ASP A 16 -5.04 -4.93 -27.94
C ASP A 16 -6.08 -4.92 -29.09
N GLY A 17 -6.13 -3.86 -29.88
CA GLY A 17 -7.09 -3.71 -30.99
C GLY A 17 -8.51 -3.39 -30.54
N SER A 18 -8.76 -3.13 -29.26
CA SER A 18 -10.06 -2.75 -28.75
C SER A 18 -10.28 -1.23 -28.78
N PHE A 19 -11.54 -0.81 -28.81
CA PHE A 19 -11.97 0.58 -28.84
C PHE A 19 -12.88 0.89 -27.64
N PRO A 20 -12.82 2.10 -27.07
CA PRO A 20 -13.76 2.50 -26.04
C PRO A 20 -15.19 2.58 -26.58
N VAL A 21 -16.13 1.97 -25.89
CA VAL A 21 -17.56 2.19 -26.12
C VAL A 21 -17.95 3.49 -25.48
N SER A 22 -18.50 4.41 -26.25
CA SER A 22 -18.88 5.76 -25.82
C SER A 22 -20.34 6.06 -26.15
N ILE A 23 -20.95 6.94 -25.37
CA ILE A 23 -22.24 7.53 -25.65
C ILE A 23 -21.98 8.81 -26.42
N ARG A 24 -22.59 8.95 -27.61
CA ARG A 24 -22.67 10.22 -28.32
C ARG A 24 -24.01 10.87 -28.00
N ILE A 25 -24.01 11.98 -27.28
CA ILE A 25 -25.19 12.80 -27.04
C ILE A 25 -25.20 13.94 -28.06
N THR A 26 -26.29 14.13 -28.75
CA THR A 26 -26.43 15.21 -29.75
C THR A 26 -27.60 16.10 -29.40
N LYS A 27 -27.36 17.41 -29.32
CA LYS A 27 -28.38 18.49 -29.18
C LYS A 27 -27.98 19.65 -30.07
N GLU A 28 -28.93 20.23 -30.83
CA GLU A 28 -28.72 21.40 -31.68
C GLU A 28 -27.50 21.27 -32.61
N ARG A 29 -27.37 20.14 -33.29
CA ARG A 29 -26.25 19.78 -34.19
C ARG A 29 -24.87 19.72 -33.54
N LYS A 30 -24.76 19.94 -32.22
CA LYS A 30 -23.54 19.74 -31.45
C LYS A 30 -23.59 18.36 -30.78
N SER A 31 -22.45 17.72 -30.70
CA SER A 31 -22.39 16.42 -30.01
C SER A 31 -21.27 16.37 -28.98
N LYS A 32 -21.48 15.57 -27.95
CA LYS A 32 -20.50 15.28 -26.91
C LYS A 32 -20.37 13.77 -26.71
N LEU A 33 -19.13 13.33 -26.45
CA LEU A 33 -18.82 11.92 -26.23
C LEU A 33 -18.56 11.70 -24.74
N ILE A 34 -19.24 10.70 -24.17
CA ILE A 34 -19.07 10.29 -22.77
C ILE A 34 -18.67 8.80 -22.80
N ARG A 35 -17.59 8.45 -22.12
CA ARG A 35 -17.10 7.07 -22.05
C ARG A 35 -17.98 6.24 -21.12
N THR A 36 -18.31 5.00 -21.52
CA THR A 36 -19.07 4.05 -20.69
C THR A 36 -18.21 3.21 -19.75
N GLY A 37 -16.88 3.23 -19.93
CA GLY A 37 -15.95 2.32 -19.27
C GLY A 37 -15.82 0.96 -19.97
N LEU A 38 -16.71 0.62 -20.90
CA LEU A 38 -16.65 -0.63 -21.68
C LEU A 38 -15.74 -0.46 -22.89
N VAL A 39 -15.20 -1.59 -23.35
CA VAL A 39 -14.37 -1.68 -24.56
C VAL A 39 -14.85 -2.82 -25.42
N SER A 40 -14.68 -2.70 -26.74
CA SER A 40 -15.06 -3.72 -27.71
C SER A 40 -14.13 -3.70 -28.92
N THR A 41 -13.95 -4.83 -29.58
CA THR A 41 -13.40 -4.87 -30.93
C THR A 41 -14.51 -4.61 -31.96
N LYS A 42 -14.16 -4.33 -33.22
CA LYS A 42 -15.13 -4.14 -34.28
C LYS A 42 -15.99 -5.37 -34.51
N GLU A 43 -15.42 -6.57 -34.37
CA GLU A 43 -16.11 -7.85 -34.54
C GLU A 43 -17.12 -8.14 -33.40
N GLN A 44 -16.85 -7.63 -32.22
CA GLN A 44 -17.67 -7.81 -31.01
C GLN A 44 -18.81 -6.78 -30.91
N TRP A 45 -18.85 -5.78 -31.78
CA TRP A 45 -19.77 -4.65 -31.70
C TRP A 45 -20.71 -4.62 -32.90
N ASN A 46 -22.02 -4.57 -32.63
CA ASN A 46 -23.03 -4.27 -33.62
C ASN A 46 -23.31 -2.79 -33.71
N GLU A 47 -22.86 -2.12 -34.75
CA GLU A 47 -22.94 -0.68 -34.89
C GLU A 47 -24.37 -0.19 -35.17
N SER A 48 -25.23 -1.01 -35.80
CA SER A 48 -26.64 -0.68 -36.05
C SER A 48 -27.42 -0.58 -34.73
N ASP A 49 -27.20 -1.52 -33.84
CA ASP A 49 -27.96 -1.65 -32.59
C ASP A 49 -27.33 -0.89 -31.43
N GLY A 50 -26.03 -0.52 -31.59
CA GLY A 50 -25.25 0.08 -30.51
C GLY A 50 -25.07 -0.88 -29.32
N ARG A 51 -24.85 -2.16 -29.59
CA ARG A 51 -24.76 -3.25 -28.60
C ARG A 51 -23.64 -4.23 -28.94
N PHE A 52 -23.21 -4.99 -27.93
CA PHE A 52 -22.34 -6.13 -28.16
C PHE A 52 -23.11 -7.24 -28.94
N VAL A 53 -22.41 -7.89 -29.86
CA VAL A 53 -22.95 -9.00 -30.62
C VAL A 53 -23.46 -10.11 -29.68
N SER A 54 -24.70 -10.55 -29.88
CA SER A 54 -25.38 -11.50 -29.00
C SER A 54 -24.98 -12.95 -29.28
N ASP A 55 -23.69 -13.20 -29.52
CA ASP A 55 -23.12 -14.54 -29.71
C ASP A 55 -22.06 -14.81 -28.62
N LYS A 56 -22.29 -15.87 -27.83
CA LYS A 56 -21.39 -16.27 -26.73
C LYS A 56 -20.00 -16.70 -27.23
N LYS A 57 -19.88 -17.15 -28.47
CA LYS A 57 -18.58 -17.53 -29.05
C LYS A 57 -17.72 -16.32 -29.38
N ILE A 58 -18.35 -15.22 -29.80
CA ILE A 58 -17.69 -13.96 -30.16
C ILE A 58 -17.51 -13.08 -28.89
N VAL A 59 -18.55 -12.99 -28.03
CA VAL A 59 -18.58 -12.17 -26.84
C VAL A 59 -19.07 -13.02 -25.65
N PRO A 60 -18.19 -13.71 -24.93
CA PRO A 60 -18.60 -14.59 -23.82
C PRO A 60 -19.46 -13.91 -22.74
N LYS A 61 -19.30 -12.60 -22.55
CA LYS A 61 -19.99 -11.79 -21.52
C LYS A 61 -21.05 -10.84 -22.10
N PHE A 62 -21.53 -11.04 -23.32
CA PHE A 62 -22.46 -10.10 -23.99
C PHE A 62 -23.69 -9.76 -23.16
N LYS A 63 -24.28 -10.75 -22.47
CA LYS A 63 -25.46 -10.51 -21.61
C LYS A 63 -25.20 -9.49 -20.52
N ILE A 64 -24.05 -9.59 -19.85
CA ILE A 64 -23.64 -8.67 -18.76
C ILE A 64 -23.37 -7.28 -19.35
N TRP A 65 -22.65 -7.20 -20.46
CA TRP A 65 -22.27 -5.91 -21.04
C TRP A 65 -23.46 -5.21 -21.70
N ASN A 66 -24.36 -5.95 -22.36
CA ASN A 66 -25.59 -5.38 -22.90
C ASN A 66 -26.56 -4.97 -21.79
N ALA A 67 -26.65 -5.73 -20.69
CA ALA A 67 -27.41 -5.29 -19.50
C ALA A 67 -26.84 -3.98 -18.93
N ARG A 68 -25.50 -3.84 -18.86
CA ARG A 68 -24.87 -2.59 -18.44
C ARG A 68 -25.19 -1.41 -19.35
N LEU A 69 -25.20 -1.63 -20.67
CA LEU A 69 -25.60 -0.59 -21.63
C LEU A 69 -27.07 -0.19 -21.45
N SER A 70 -27.96 -1.15 -21.13
CA SER A 70 -29.36 -0.86 -20.86
C SER A 70 -29.55 -0.07 -19.55
N GLU A 71 -28.76 -0.33 -18.51
CA GLU A 71 -28.75 0.49 -17.29
C GLU A 71 -28.32 1.95 -17.60
N ILE A 72 -27.29 2.12 -18.41
CA ILE A 72 -26.81 3.44 -18.87
C ILE A 72 -27.91 4.13 -19.68
N GLU A 73 -28.60 3.43 -20.54
CA GLU A 73 -29.71 3.95 -21.33
C GLU A 73 -30.86 4.44 -20.44
N THR A 74 -31.22 3.66 -19.42
CA THR A 74 -32.21 4.06 -18.41
C THR A 74 -31.78 5.36 -17.73
N GLN A 75 -30.52 5.47 -17.34
CA GLN A 75 -29.95 6.68 -16.71
C GLN A 75 -30.04 7.91 -17.65
N ILE A 76 -29.72 7.74 -18.94
CA ILE A 76 -29.81 8.83 -19.94
C ILE A 76 -31.26 9.32 -20.06
N ASN A 77 -32.20 8.38 -20.18
CA ASN A 77 -33.62 8.70 -20.31
C ASN A 77 -34.17 9.40 -19.10
N GLU A 78 -33.76 9.01 -17.88
CA GLU A 78 -34.14 9.70 -16.65
C GLU A 78 -33.58 11.13 -16.59
N ILE A 79 -32.35 11.37 -17.04
CA ILE A 79 -31.77 12.72 -17.09
C ILE A 79 -32.55 13.59 -18.09
N PHE A 80 -32.85 13.09 -19.27
CA PHE A 80 -33.68 13.81 -20.25
C PHE A 80 -35.05 14.14 -19.67
N ARG A 81 -35.71 13.16 -19.04
CA ARG A 81 -37.01 13.36 -18.40
C ARG A 81 -36.96 14.43 -17.31
N ASN A 82 -35.92 14.46 -16.49
CA ASN A 82 -35.77 15.46 -15.43
C ASN A 82 -35.65 16.87 -16.02
N PHE A 83 -34.82 17.05 -17.08
CA PHE A 83 -34.70 18.33 -17.77
C PHE A 83 -36.00 18.77 -18.42
N GLU A 84 -36.80 17.84 -18.95
CA GLU A 84 -38.14 18.13 -19.51
C GLU A 84 -39.13 18.56 -18.42
N ILE A 85 -39.15 17.87 -17.28
CA ILE A 85 -40.03 18.20 -16.14
C ILE A 85 -39.67 19.58 -15.58
N GLU A 86 -38.39 19.86 -15.43
CA GLU A 86 -37.89 21.13 -14.91
C GLU A 86 -37.98 22.28 -15.95
N ARG A 87 -38.34 21.96 -17.19
CA ARG A 87 -38.41 22.91 -18.33
C ARG A 87 -37.09 23.66 -18.53
N VAL A 88 -35.97 23.05 -18.27
CA VAL A 88 -34.62 23.62 -18.41
C VAL A 88 -34.13 23.46 -19.83
N ASP A 89 -33.71 24.57 -20.46
CA ASP A 89 -32.90 24.49 -21.69
C ASP A 89 -31.45 24.17 -21.31
N TRP A 90 -31.13 22.89 -21.30
CA TRP A 90 -29.86 22.35 -20.81
C TRP A 90 -28.78 22.32 -21.92
N THR A 91 -27.54 22.44 -21.52
CA THR A 91 -26.34 22.31 -22.38
C THR A 91 -25.77 20.90 -22.32
N LEU A 92 -24.97 20.49 -23.30
CA LEU A 92 -24.27 19.21 -23.30
C LEU A 92 -23.33 19.03 -22.07
N ASN A 93 -22.80 20.13 -21.52
CA ASN A 93 -22.00 20.10 -20.29
C ASN A 93 -22.87 19.79 -19.07
N GLN A 94 -24.03 20.40 -18.96
CA GLN A 94 -24.98 20.11 -17.87
C GLN A 94 -25.48 18.66 -17.92
N PHE A 95 -25.69 18.11 -19.13
CA PHE A 95 -26.02 16.71 -19.28
C PHE A 95 -24.87 15.81 -18.79
N GLU A 96 -23.61 16.10 -19.18
CA GLU A 96 -22.45 15.34 -18.72
C GLU A 96 -22.33 15.40 -17.19
N GLU A 97 -22.47 16.58 -16.59
CA GLU A 97 -22.46 16.73 -15.13
C GLU A 97 -23.57 15.92 -14.45
N ALA A 98 -24.80 15.98 -14.96
CA ALA A 98 -25.92 15.21 -14.44
C ALA A 98 -25.69 13.69 -14.58
N PHE A 99 -25.11 13.27 -15.71
CA PHE A 99 -24.77 11.88 -15.97
C PHE A 99 -23.67 11.38 -15.03
N LEU A 100 -22.62 12.15 -14.84
CA LEU A 100 -21.51 11.84 -13.95
C LEU A 100 -21.94 11.84 -12.47
N ASN A 101 -22.79 12.81 -12.06
CA ASN A 101 -23.29 12.90 -10.70
C ASN A 101 -24.23 11.72 -10.34
N LYS A 102 -25.02 11.19 -11.28
CA LYS A 102 -25.79 9.95 -11.08
C LYS A 102 -24.93 8.69 -11.05
N ALA A 103 -23.80 8.68 -11.75
CA ALA A 103 -22.85 7.56 -11.75
C ALA A 103 -22.03 7.47 -10.46
N SER A 104 -21.98 8.54 -9.64
CA SER A 104 -21.31 8.57 -8.35
C SER A 104 -22.32 8.33 -7.22
N LYS A 105 -22.62 7.07 -6.97
CA LYS A 105 -23.47 6.69 -5.84
C LYS A 105 -22.64 6.78 -4.55
N GLY A 106 -23.09 7.58 -3.61
CA GLY A 106 -22.52 7.58 -2.25
C GLY A 106 -21.45 8.65 -1.99
N LYS A 107 -21.26 8.90 -0.70
CA LYS A 107 -20.27 9.85 -0.22
C LYS A 107 -18.92 9.17 -0.04
N VAL A 108 -17.86 9.84 -0.45
CA VAL A 108 -16.48 9.33 -0.34
C VAL A 108 -16.13 8.98 1.10
N LYS A 109 -16.51 9.84 2.07
CA LYS A 109 -16.29 9.61 3.51
C LYS A 109 -16.96 8.34 4.02
N ASP A 110 -18.21 8.10 3.64
CA ASP A 110 -18.97 6.92 4.09
C ASP A 110 -18.33 5.63 3.56
N TYR A 111 -17.85 5.66 2.32
CA TYR A 111 -17.14 4.55 1.72
C TYR A 111 -15.77 4.28 2.40
N PHE A 112 -15.03 5.34 2.75
CA PHE A 112 -13.81 5.22 3.57
C PHE A 112 -14.12 4.54 4.89
N ASN A 113 -15.13 5.02 5.63
CA ASN A 113 -15.51 4.49 6.94
C ASN A 113 -15.92 3.01 6.84
N LYS A 114 -16.76 2.64 5.86
CA LYS A 114 -17.14 1.25 5.59
C LYS A 114 -15.90 0.37 5.35
N THR A 115 -14.97 0.85 4.51
CA THR A 115 -13.73 0.12 4.20
C THR A 115 -12.82 -0.02 5.43
N ILE A 116 -12.69 1.03 6.24
CA ILE A 116 -11.90 1.02 7.48
C ILE A 116 -12.48 -0.01 8.47
N THR A 117 -13.79 -0.02 8.67
CA THR A 117 -14.47 -0.98 9.54
C THR A 117 -14.25 -2.42 9.05
N THR A 118 -14.51 -2.70 7.78
CA THR A 118 -14.26 -4.02 7.19
C THR A 118 -12.83 -4.51 7.40
N LEU A 119 -11.84 -3.62 7.22
CA LEU A 119 -10.44 -3.97 7.41
C LEU A 119 -10.09 -4.26 8.88
N LYS A 120 -10.72 -3.59 9.83
CA LYS A 120 -10.56 -3.89 11.26
C LYS A 120 -11.16 -5.25 11.60
N ASP A 121 -12.38 -5.51 11.14
CA ASP A 121 -13.11 -6.76 11.40
C ASP A 121 -12.41 -7.98 10.79
N THR A 122 -11.74 -7.78 9.65
CA THR A 122 -10.94 -8.83 8.98
C THR A 122 -9.49 -8.92 9.45
N GLY A 123 -9.09 -8.20 10.51
CA GLY A 123 -7.75 -8.24 11.09
C GLY A 123 -6.67 -7.46 10.33
N HIS A 124 -7.04 -6.71 9.27
CA HIS A 124 -6.13 -5.86 8.49
C HIS A 124 -5.92 -4.47 9.12
N VAL A 125 -5.72 -4.42 10.44
CA VAL A 125 -5.66 -3.18 11.22
C VAL A 125 -4.60 -2.20 10.69
N GLY A 126 -3.45 -2.67 10.21
CA GLY A 126 -2.42 -1.79 9.63
C GLY A 126 -2.93 -1.00 8.42
N ASN A 127 -3.72 -1.63 7.55
CA ASN A 127 -4.33 -0.97 6.40
C ASN A 127 -5.47 -0.03 6.84
N SER A 128 -6.28 -0.42 7.82
CA SER A 128 -7.34 0.46 8.34
C SER A 128 -6.76 1.77 8.90
N VAL A 129 -5.63 1.72 9.60
CA VAL A 129 -4.92 2.91 10.09
C VAL A 129 -4.41 3.78 8.93
N CYS A 130 -3.95 3.17 7.82
CA CYS A 130 -3.54 3.90 6.63
C CYS A 130 -4.71 4.71 6.04
N TYR A 131 -5.85 4.06 5.85
CA TYR A 131 -7.05 4.73 5.33
C TYR A 131 -7.61 5.78 6.29
N SER A 132 -7.63 5.49 7.60
CA SER A 132 -8.09 6.48 8.62
C SER A 132 -7.24 7.75 8.61
N ARG A 133 -5.91 7.63 8.49
CA ARG A 133 -5.02 8.79 8.40
C ARG A 133 -5.22 9.57 7.11
N THR A 134 -5.45 8.88 6.00
CA THR A 134 -5.70 9.52 4.71
C THR A 134 -7.03 10.27 4.75
N LEU A 135 -8.08 9.65 5.28
CA LEU A 135 -9.38 10.28 5.49
C LEU A 135 -9.24 11.57 6.34
N HIS A 136 -8.56 11.48 7.47
CA HIS A 136 -8.31 12.64 8.33
C HIS A 136 -7.59 13.78 7.60
N MET A 137 -6.59 13.48 6.77
CA MET A 137 -5.89 14.50 5.98
C MET A 137 -6.78 15.12 4.91
N LEU A 138 -7.70 14.36 4.30
CA LEU A 138 -8.68 14.86 3.36
C LEU A 138 -9.71 15.77 4.04
N GLU A 139 -10.16 15.42 5.24
CA GLU A 139 -11.06 16.26 6.06
C GLU A 139 -10.39 17.57 6.51
N LEU A 140 -9.09 17.55 6.80
CA LEU A 140 -8.33 18.76 7.10
C LEU A 140 -8.12 19.64 5.86
N PHE A 141 -8.03 19.05 4.69
CA PHE A 141 -7.91 19.75 3.42
C PHE A 141 -9.23 20.39 2.98
N ASP A 142 -10.31 19.65 3.06
CA ASP A 142 -11.62 20.05 2.57
C ASP A 142 -12.66 20.00 3.71
N SER A 143 -13.02 21.17 4.21
CA SER A 143 -14.01 21.29 5.31
C SER A 143 -15.42 20.76 4.95
N LYS A 144 -15.69 20.52 3.65
CA LYS A 144 -16.96 19.96 3.15
C LYS A 144 -16.79 18.50 2.69
N PHE A 145 -15.70 17.83 3.08
CA PHE A 145 -15.40 16.45 2.68
C PHE A 145 -16.50 15.46 3.07
N ASP A 146 -17.24 15.74 4.14
CA ASP A 146 -18.39 14.95 4.58
C ASP A 146 -19.53 14.84 3.55
N LYS A 147 -19.60 15.82 2.64
CA LYS A 147 -20.60 15.88 1.55
C LYS A 147 -20.02 15.45 0.20
N LYS A 148 -18.71 15.26 0.11
CA LYS A 148 -17.99 15.00 -1.14
C LYS A 148 -18.45 13.68 -1.76
N VAL A 149 -18.77 13.70 -3.05
CA VAL A 149 -19.10 12.53 -3.86
C VAL A 149 -17.91 12.15 -4.76
N PHE A 150 -17.87 10.92 -5.24
CA PHE A 150 -16.74 10.40 -6.01
C PHE A 150 -16.42 11.17 -7.29
N SER A 151 -17.42 11.71 -7.99
CA SER A 151 -17.22 12.51 -9.20
C SER A 151 -16.46 13.82 -8.98
N GLU A 152 -16.43 14.30 -7.74
CA GLU A 152 -15.70 15.52 -7.37
C GLU A 152 -14.22 15.26 -7.00
N ILE A 153 -13.82 13.98 -6.91
CA ILE A 153 -12.42 13.59 -6.68
C ILE A 153 -11.71 13.45 -8.03
N ASP A 154 -11.64 14.52 -8.76
CA ASP A 154 -11.01 14.61 -10.06
C ASP A 154 -9.50 14.95 -9.95
N ILE A 155 -8.84 15.11 -11.11
CA ILE A 155 -7.42 15.47 -11.17
C ILE A 155 -7.13 16.85 -10.55
N LYS A 156 -8.07 17.80 -10.63
CA LYS A 156 -7.90 19.15 -10.05
C LYS A 156 -7.93 19.06 -8.53
N TYR A 157 -8.86 18.27 -7.98
CA TYR A 157 -8.95 18.02 -6.56
C TYR A 157 -7.67 17.36 -6.02
N VAL A 158 -7.17 16.32 -6.69
CA VAL A 158 -5.95 15.62 -6.30
C VAL A 158 -4.73 16.54 -6.35
N LYS A 159 -4.59 17.37 -7.38
CA LYS A 159 -3.51 18.39 -7.45
C LYS A 159 -3.62 19.43 -6.34
N ALA A 160 -4.82 19.90 -6.02
CA ALA A 160 -5.03 20.85 -4.91
C ALA A 160 -4.69 20.21 -3.55
N PHE A 161 -5.05 18.94 -3.37
CA PHE A 161 -4.67 18.18 -2.16
C PHE A 161 -3.14 18.00 -2.06
N ASP A 162 -2.44 17.79 -3.18
CA ASP A 162 -0.97 17.73 -3.18
C ASP A 162 -0.34 19.05 -2.73
N VAL A 163 -0.83 20.19 -3.25
CA VAL A 163 -0.38 21.52 -2.84
C VAL A 163 -0.63 21.75 -1.34
N PHE A 164 -1.78 21.30 -0.81
CA PHE A 164 -2.08 21.38 0.62
C PHE A 164 -1.07 20.57 1.45
N LEU A 165 -0.74 19.33 1.02
CA LEU A 165 0.23 18.49 1.70
C LEU A 165 1.65 19.10 1.65
N GLN A 166 2.03 19.76 0.54
CA GLN A 166 3.31 20.47 0.43
C GLN A 166 3.38 21.66 1.40
N LYS A 167 2.31 22.47 1.50
CA LYS A 167 2.22 23.56 2.47
C LYS A 167 2.35 23.09 3.93
N ARG A 168 2.02 21.83 4.21
CA ARG A 168 2.21 21.19 5.51
C ARG A 168 3.58 20.50 5.64
N GLU A 169 4.51 20.80 4.74
CA GLU A 169 5.89 20.27 4.72
C GLU A 169 5.95 18.72 4.65
N CYS A 170 4.90 18.09 4.11
CA CYS A 170 4.91 16.65 3.89
C CYS A 170 5.92 16.27 2.80
N LYS A 171 6.92 15.47 3.13
CA LYS A 171 7.90 14.93 2.19
C LYS A 171 7.20 14.07 1.12
N GLY A 172 7.83 13.91 -0.05
CA GLY A 172 7.30 13.17 -1.19
C GLY A 172 6.82 11.77 -0.85
N ASN A 173 7.61 11.01 -0.09
CA ASN A 173 7.22 9.67 0.36
C ASN A 173 5.97 9.67 1.28
N THR A 174 5.76 10.72 2.08
CA THR A 174 4.54 10.88 2.89
C THR A 174 3.35 11.22 2.01
N ARG A 175 3.52 12.10 1.02
CA ARG A 175 2.49 12.42 0.04
C ARG A 175 2.12 11.18 -0.78
N LYS A 176 3.12 10.43 -1.27
CA LYS A 176 2.95 9.14 -1.95
C LYS A 176 2.11 8.15 -1.13
N TYR A 177 2.29 8.09 0.19
CA TYR A 177 1.51 7.25 1.09
C TYR A 177 0.02 7.61 1.06
N TYR A 178 -0.34 8.89 1.18
CA TYR A 178 -1.73 9.33 1.12
C TYR A 178 -2.37 9.09 -0.24
N PHE A 179 -1.66 9.38 -1.33
CA PHE A 179 -2.19 9.15 -2.68
C PHE A 179 -2.35 7.67 -3.03
N LYS A 180 -1.46 6.79 -2.55
CA LYS A 180 -1.65 5.34 -2.69
C LYS A 180 -2.92 4.85 -2.01
N ALA A 181 -3.22 5.35 -0.82
CA ALA A 181 -4.44 5.01 -0.10
C ALA A 181 -5.69 5.55 -0.80
N LEU A 182 -5.69 6.81 -1.23
CA LEU A 182 -6.79 7.41 -1.99
C LEU A 182 -7.03 6.65 -3.31
N ARG A 183 -5.96 6.33 -4.05
CA ARG A 183 -6.06 5.53 -5.28
C ARG A 183 -6.68 4.15 -5.02
N ALA A 184 -6.28 3.48 -3.94
CA ALA A 184 -6.83 2.17 -3.60
C ALA A 184 -8.33 2.24 -3.27
N ILE A 185 -8.78 3.28 -2.56
CA ILE A 185 -10.20 3.53 -2.29
C ILE A 185 -10.98 3.78 -3.58
N LEU A 186 -10.47 4.64 -4.46
CA LEU A 186 -11.13 4.92 -5.74
C LEU A 186 -11.24 3.67 -6.61
N ASN A 187 -10.15 2.88 -6.72
CA ASN A 187 -10.17 1.64 -7.49
C ASN A 187 -11.20 0.66 -6.93
N LYS A 188 -11.29 0.55 -5.61
CA LYS A 188 -12.27 -0.32 -4.97
C LYS A 188 -13.70 0.19 -5.17
N ALA A 189 -13.93 1.49 -5.05
CA ALA A 189 -15.23 2.10 -5.29
C ALA A 189 -15.68 1.93 -6.76
N ILE A 190 -14.75 1.97 -7.73
CA ILE A 190 -15.05 1.68 -9.14
C ILE A 190 -15.44 0.21 -9.31
N GLN A 191 -14.73 -0.73 -8.69
CA GLN A 191 -15.06 -2.15 -8.73
C GLN A 191 -16.43 -2.45 -8.10
N ASP A 192 -16.76 -1.76 -7.02
CA ASP A 192 -18.05 -1.86 -6.31
C ASP A 192 -19.17 -1.04 -7.01
N GLN A 193 -18.90 -0.39 -8.14
CA GLN A 193 -19.84 0.47 -8.90
C GLN A 193 -20.36 1.70 -8.12
N GLU A 194 -19.62 2.14 -7.12
CA GLU A 194 -19.90 3.36 -6.35
C GLU A 194 -19.24 4.61 -6.95
N ALA A 195 -18.23 4.43 -7.82
CA ALA A 195 -17.52 5.50 -8.50
C ALA A 195 -17.40 5.22 -10.01
N SER A 196 -17.27 6.29 -10.81
CA SER A 196 -17.06 6.21 -12.27
C SER A 196 -15.56 6.29 -12.62
N GLU A 197 -15.15 5.57 -13.66
CA GLU A 197 -13.79 5.70 -14.24
C GLU A 197 -13.57 7.05 -14.94
N VAL A 198 -14.63 7.77 -15.28
CA VAL A 198 -14.57 9.01 -16.10
C VAL A 198 -13.81 10.11 -15.38
N THR A 199 -14.00 10.24 -14.08
CA THR A 199 -13.34 11.25 -13.24
C THR A 199 -12.07 10.75 -12.57
N TYR A 200 -11.65 9.50 -12.87
CA TYR A 200 -10.53 8.84 -12.21
C TYR A 200 -9.21 9.61 -12.37
N PRO A 201 -8.62 10.14 -11.27
CA PRO A 201 -7.51 11.09 -11.36
C PRO A 201 -6.14 10.45 -11.57
N PHE A 202 -6.01 9.13 -11.44
CA PHE A 202 -4.73 8.40 -11.49
C PHE A 202 -4.52 7.59 -12.77
N GLY A 203 -5.37 7.78 -13.78
CA GLY A 203 -5.27 7.11 -15.08
C GLY A 203 -4.13 7.64 -15.95
N LYS A 204 -4.10 7.21 -17.22
CA LYS A 204 -3.12 7.68 -18.20
C LYS A 204 -3.23 9.20 -18.37
N GLY A 205 -2.13 9.93 -18.18
CA GLY A 205 -2.11 11.39 -18.19
C GLY A 205 -2.66 12.06 -16.92
N GLY A 206 -3.05 11.26 -15.91
CA GLY A 206 -3.49 11.72 -14.60
C GLY A 206 -2.35 12.08 -13.65
N PHE A 207 -2.65 12.11 -12.35
CA PHE A 207 -1.68 12.41 -11.30
C PHE A 207 -0.68 11.26 -11.12
N ASN A 208 0.61 11.55 -11.32
CA ASN A 208 1.68 10.56 -11.22
C ASN A 208 2.18 10.42 -9.78
N ILE A 209 1.72 9.37 -9.09
CA ILE A 209 2.14 9.08 -7.71
C ILE A 209 3.62 8.67 -7.64
N SER A 210 4.17 8.05 -8.68
CA SER A 210 5.57 7.58 -8.66
C SER A 210 6.56 8.75 -8.69
N ALA A 211 6.19 9.88 -9.28
CA ALA A 211 7.02 11.09 -9.30
C ALA A 211 7.23 11.71 -7.90
N LEU A 212 6.47 11.28 -6.89
CA LEU A 212 6.63 11.74 -5.51
C LEU A 212 7.68 10.95 -4.73
N GLU A 213 8.32 9.96 -5.35
CA GLU A 213 9.33 9.14 -4.70
C GLU A 213 10.60 9.92 -4.43
N GLU A 214 11.01 9.93 -3.19
CA GLU A 214 12.26 10.54 -2.73
C GLU A 214 13.14 9.43 -2.17
N GLU A 215 14.42 9.48 -2.51
CA GLU A 215 15.40 8.62 -1.89
C GLU A 215 15.53 8.94 -0.40
N THR A 216 15.59 7.92 0.42
CA THR A 216 15.80 8.06 1.85
C THR A 216 17.20 7.56 2.18
N ALA A 217 17.94 8.37 2.94
CA ALA A 217 19.26 7.96 3.43
C ALA A 217 19.16 6.62 4.16
N LYS A 218 20.01 5.68 3.74
CA LYS A 218 20.11 4.36 4.37
C LYS A 218 20.79 4.52 5.73
N ARG A 219 20.26 3.84 6.73
CA ARG A 219 20.76 3.90 8.10
C ARG A 219 21.12 2.49 8.52
N TYR A 220 22.40 2.21 8.60
CA TYR A 220 22.95 0.98 9.15
C TYR A 220 24.09 1.31 10.10
N LEU A 221 24.36 0.45 11.07
CA LEU A 221 25.46 0.62 11.99
C LEU A 221 26.75 0.18 11.31
N PRO A 222 27.81 1.02 11.33
CA PRO A 222 29.16 0.60 11.02
C PRO A 222 29.62 -0.53 11.95
N HIS A 223 30.63 -1.29 11.52
CA HIS A 223 31.11 -2.46 12.27
C HIS A 223 31.51 -2.08 13.71
N GLU A 224 32.24 -0.99 13.88
CA GLU A 224 32.67 -0.49 15.20
C GLU A 224 31.49 -0.20 16.14
N ASP A 225 30.45 0.45 15.65
CA ASP A 225 29.28 0.77 16.45
C ASP A 225 28.42 -0.49 16.74
N MET A 226 28.43 -1.45 15.81
CA MET A 226 27.82 -2.73 16.07
C MET A 226 28.55 -3.51 17.17
N ASP A 227 29.88 -3.44 17.22
CA ASP A 227 30.69 -4.04 18.26
C ASP A 227 30.50 -3.36 19.63
N LYS A 228 30.43 -2.01 19.65
CA LYS A 228 30.03 -1.29 20.86
C LYS A 228 28.67 -1.74 21.36
N LEU A 229 27.69 -1.88 20.45
CA LEU A 229 26.35 -2.31 20.79
C LEU A 229 26.30 -3.75 21.32
N LYS A 230 27.16 -4.65 20.81
CA LYS A 230 27.25 -6.05 21.27
C LYS A 230 27.90 -6.17 22.65
N HIS A 231 28.99 -5.45 22.89
CA HIS A 231 29.93 -5.79 23.97
C HIS A 231 29.95 -4.78 25.13
N THR A 232 29.46 -3.55 24.96
CA THR A 232 29.47 -2.56 26.04
C THR A 232 28.43 -2.91 27.12
N ALA A 233 28.82 -2.90 28.36
CA ALA A 233 27.90 -3.13 29.47
C ALA A 233 26.85 -2.03 29.59
N VAL A 234 25.59 -2.42 29.76
CA VAL A 234 24.46 -1.52 29.89
C VAL A 234 23.79 -1.68 31.25
N LYS A 235 23.69 -0.59 32.02
CA LYS A 235 23.12 -0.61 33.39
C LYS A 235 21.57 -0.60 33.40
N SER A 236 20.97 0.07 32.43
CA SER A 236 19.50 0.19 32.36
C SER A 236 18.87 -1.07 31.77
N HIS A 237 18.01 -1.74 32.54
CA HIS A 237 17.25 -2.91 32.04
C HIS A 237 16.42 -2.59 30.79
N ALA A 238 15.84 -1.39 30.69
CA ALA A 238 15.07 -0.98 29.52
C ALA A 238 15.93 -0.79 28.25
N GLN A 239 17.17 -0.30 28.42
CA GLN A 239 18.14 -0.20 27.31
C GLN A 239 18.69 -1.58 26.95
N GLU A 240 18.96 -2.43 27.95
CA GLU A 240 19.42 -3.80 27.74
C GLU A 240 18.37 -4.64 26.99
N LEU A 241 17.11 -4.54 27.38
CA LEU A 241 16.01 -5.18 26.65
C LEU A 241 15.94 -4.70 25.20
N ALA A 242 16.04 -3.39 24.98
CA ALA A 242 16.01 -2.82 23.63
C ALA A 242 17.20 -3.28 22.78
N ARG A 243 18.40 -3.35 23.37
CA ARG A 243 19.61 -3.91 22.77
C ARG A 243 19.42 -5.34 22.33
N ARG A 244 18.91 -6.18 23.22
CA ARG A 244 18.70 -7.61 22.93
C ARG A 244 17.62 -7.84 21.88
N LEU A 245 16.55 -7.06 21.87
CA LEU A 245 15.55 -7.09 20.80
C LEU A 245 16.13 -6.65 19.45
N PHE A 246 17.05 -5.68 19.46
CA PHE A 246 17.78 -5.27 18.25
C PHE A 246 18.70 -6.39 17.75
N LEU A 247 19.49 -7.01 18.63
CA LEU A 247 20.38 -8.13 18.30
C LEU A 247 19.60 -9.35 17.83
N PHE A 248 18.47 -9.66 18.49
CA PHE A 248 17.59 -10.73 18.03
C PHE A 248 17.10 -10.48 16.60
N SER A 249 16.65 -9.25 16.31
CA SER A 249 16.27 -8.91 14.94
C SER A 249 17.43 -9.05 13.97
N TYR A 250 18.63 -8.63 14.33
CA TYR A 250 19.84 -8.73 13.52
C TYR A 250 20.19 -10.19 13.18
N TYR A 251 20.29 -11.06 14.18
CA TYR A 251 20.61 -12.47 13.98
C TYR A 251 19.46 -13.26 13.35
N CYS A 252 18.22 -12.81 13.55
CA CYS A 252 17.04 -13.39 12.90
C CYS A 252 16.72 -12.74 11.55
N TYR A 253 17.73 -12.54 10.71
CA TYR A 253 17.63 -12.09 9.31
C TYR A 253 16.90 -10.72 9.17
N GLY A 254 17.05 -9.85 10.14
CA GLY A 254 16.38 -8.56 10.15
C GLY A 254 14.85 -8.68 10.28
N ILE A 255 14.37 -9.62 11.06
CA ILE A 255 12.94 -9.81 11.33
C ILE A 255 12.29 -8.48 11.75
N SER A 256 11.12 -8.16 11.21
CA SER A 256 10.44 -6.91 11.60
C SER A 256 9.94 -6.98 13.03
N PHE A 257 9.85 -5.84 13.71
CA PHE A 257 9.40 -5.78 15.11
C PHE A 257 8.00 -6.41 15.32
N ILE A 258 7.09 -6.25 14.35
CA ILE A 258 5.77 -6.86 14.42
C ILE A 258 5.82 -8.37 14.20
N ASP A 259 6.66 -8.85 13.27
CA ASP A 259 6.83 -10.29 13.06
C ASP A 259 7.47 -10.94 14.29
N ALA A 260 8.49 -10.31 14.88
CA ALA A 260 9.13 -10.74 16.10
C ALA A 260 8.14 -10.78 17.28
N ALA A 261 7.27 -9.76 17.41
CA ALA A 261 6.25 -9.69 18.46
C ALA A 261 5.22 -10.83 18.39
N LEU A 262 5.00 -11.38 17.21
CA LEU A 262 4.03 -12.45 16.95
C LEU A 262 4.64 -13.86 16.96
N LEU A 263 5.95 -14.00 17.18
CA LEU A 263 6.59 -15.32 17.32
C LEU A 263 6.12 -16.00 18.59
N THR A 264 5.74 -17.27 18.45
CA THR A 264 5.33 -18.16 19.53
C THR A 264 6.20 -19.42 19.55
N LYS A 265 6.09 -20.21 20.59
CA LYS A 265 6.76 -21.55 20.68
C LYS A 265 6.43 -22.45 19.50
N ASN A 266 5.23 -22.31 18.90
CA ASN A 266 4.82 -23.07 17.73
C ASN A 266 5.61 -22.71 16.44
N ASN A 267 6.35 -21.59 16.45
CA ASN A 267 7.24 -21.24 15.37
C ASN A 267 8.59 -21.95 15.42
N ILE A 268 8.91 -22.66 16.52
CA ILE A 268 10.14 -23.43 16.64
C ILE A 268 9.90 -24.83 16.10
N ILE A 269 10.58 -25.18 15.00
CA ILE A 269 10.48 -26.47 14.35
C ILE A 269 11.86 -27.16 14.39
N ARG A 270 11.88 -28.44 14.74
CA ARG A 270 13.10 -29.25 14.76
C ARG A 270 13.12 -30.21 13.56
N TYR A 271 14.16 -30.14 12.75
CA TYR A 271 14.39 -31.05 11.64
C TYR A 271 15.87 -31.06 11.25
N ASN A 272 16.33 -32.11 10.57
CA ASN A 272 17.71 -32.27 10.09
C ASN A 272 18.78 -31.96 11.16
N GLY A 273 18.54 -32.39 12.40
CA GLY A 273 19.49 -32.18 13.51
C GLY A 273 19.62 -30.76 14.02
N GLY A 274 18.73 -29.81 13.58
CA GLY A 274 18.74 -28.42 13.99
C GLY A 274 17.37 -27.93 14.46
N SER A 275 17.38 -26.79 15.14
CA SER A 275 16.16 -26.05 15.50
C SER A 275 16.05 -24.81 14.62
N TYR A 276 14.85 -24.50 14.17
CA TYR A 276 14.59 -23.38 13.26
C TYR A 276 13.37 -22.59 13.74
N ILE A 277 13.45 -21.25 13.63
CA ILE A 277 12.28 -20.37 13.71
C ILE A 277 11.66 -20.29 12.31
N VAL A 278 10.41 -20.72 12.17
CA VAL A 278 9.69 -20.75 10.88
C VAL A 278 8.45 -19.88 10.99
N TYR A 279 8.36 -18.88 10.13
CA TYR A 279 7.22 -17.95 10.12
C TYR A 279 6.95 -17.38 8.74
N LYS A 280 5.72 -16.88 8.52
CA LYS A 280 5.36 -16.07 7.37
C LYS A 280 5.26 -14.61 7.81
N ARG A 281 5.84 -13.69 7.02
CA ARG A 281 5.78 -12.26 7.33
C ARG A 281 4.34 -11.78 7.42
N ASN A 282 3.96 -11.14 8.50
CA ASN A 282 2.60 -10.64 8.74
C ASN A 282 2.07 -9.75 7.60
N LYS A 283 2.96 -8.96 6.98
CA LYS A 283 2.60 -8.07 5.86
C LYS A 283 2.17 -8.82 4.59
N THR A 284 2.69 -10.03 4.36
CA THR A 284 2.51 -10.76 3.09
C THR A 284 1.95 -12.17 3.27
N LYS A 285 1.61 -12.59 4.49
CA LYS A 285 1.21 -13.97 4.82
C LYS A 285 0.03 -14.51 4.01
N GLU A 286 -0.83 -13.64 3.53
CA GLU A 286 -2.04 -14.00 2.77
C GLU A 286 -1.82 -14.06 1.25
N ALA A 287 -0.66 -13.66 0.75
CA ALA A 287 -0.36 -13.76 -0.66
C ALA A 287 -0.18 -15.23 -1.08
N LYS A 288 -0.79 -15.63 -2.22
CA LYS A 288 -0.92 -17.04 -2.66
C LYS A 288 0.37 -17.85 -2.79
N LYS A 289 1.55 -17.19 -2.92
CA LYS A 289 2.85 -17.88 -3.17
C LYS A 289 3.92 -17.53 -2.14
N VAL A 290 3.56 -17.10 -0.93
CA VAL A 290 4.55 -16.73 0.09
C VAL A 290 5.13 -17.98 0.74
N LYS A 291 6.45 -18.16 0.56
CA LYS A 291 7.21 -19.18 1.27
C LYS A 291 7.47 -18.71 2.72
N PRO A 292 7.42 -19.61 3.71
CA PRO A 292 7.85 -19.28 5.06
C PRO A 292 9.35 -18.96 5.10
N ILE A 293 9.73 -18.01 5.95
CA ILE A 293 11.13 -17.73 6.27
C ILE A 293 11.54 -18.75 7.33
N GLN A 294 12.72 -19.34 7.15
CA GLN A 294 13.30 -20.34 8.03
C GLN A 294 14.65 -19.81 8.53
N ILE A 295 14.75 -19.63 9.85
CA ILE A 295 15.93 -19.08 10.50
C ILE A 295 16.50 -20.18 11.39
N LYS A 296 17.73 -20.64 11.10
CA LYS A 296 18.42 -21.60 11.98
C LYS A 296 18.71 -20.93 13.32
N ILE A 297 18.32 -21.58 14.41
CA ILE A 297 18.65 -21.12 15.75
C ILE A 297 20.12 -21.41 16.00
N THR A 298 20.93 -20.34 16.01
CA THR A 298 22.36 -20.39 16.36
C THR A 298 22.50 -20.22 17.87
N SER A 299 23.75 -20.34 18.38
CA SER A 299 24.10 -20.07 19.79
C SER A 299 23.65 -18.68 20.23
N GLU A 300 23.90 -17.67 19.39
CA GLU A 300 23.56 -16.28 19.71
C GLU A 300 22.03 -16.06 19.83
N ILE A 301 21.26 -16.69 18.94
CA ILE A 301 19.79 -16.61 19.00
C ILE A 301 19.30 -17.35 20.26
N GLN A 302 19.87 -18.51 20.57
CA GLN A 302 19.48 -19.27 21.75
C GLN A 302 19.80 -18.50 23.04
N GLU A 303 20.99 -17.93 23.18
CA GLU A 303 21.39 -17.09 24.32
C GLU A 303 20.44 -15.90 24.52
N LEU A 304 20.02 -15.26 23.44
CA LEU A 304 19.05 -14.17 23.51
C LEU A 304 17.68 -14.65 24.00
N MET A 305 17.21 -15.81 23.49
CA MET A 305 15.94 -16.40 23.91
C MET A 305 15.98 -16.81 25.40
N ASP A 306 17.08 -17.42 25.85
CA ASP A 306 17.28 -17.83 27.24
C ASP A 306 17.34 -16.60 28.17
N TRP A 307 17.99 -15.52 27.70
CA TRP A 307 18.00 -14.27 28.45
C TRP A 307 16.60 -13.68 28.59
N PHE A 308 15.79 -13.64 27.51
CA PHE A 308 14.41 -13.16 27.61
C PHE A 308 13.59 -14.00 28.59
N ALA A 309 13.72 -15.33 28.53
CA ALA A 309 13.01 -16.22 29.45
C ALA A 309 13.40 -16.00 30.92
N SER A 310 14.70 -15.73 31.19
CA SER A 310 15.23 -15.60 32.54
C SER A 310 15.08 -14.18 33.13
N ASN A 311 15.05 -13.14 32.29
CA ASN A 311 15.12 -11.74 32.77
C ASN A 311 13.87 -10.92 32.47
N THR A 312 12.84 -11.55 31.84
CA THR A 312 11.59 -10.86 31.52
C THR A 312 10.39 -11.77 31.76
N ILE A 313 9.19 -11.17 31.77
CA ILE A 313 7.95 -11.95 31.84
C ILE A 313 7.46 -12.21 30.42
N LEU A 314 7.45 -13.48 30.03
CA LEU A 314 6.82 -13.94 28.80
C LEU A 314 5.37 -14.31 29.10
N VAL A 315 4.44 -13.81 28.29
CA VAL A 315 3.01 -14.13 28.42
C VAL A 315 2.59 -15.09 27.33
N GLU A 316 1.65 -15.98 27.65
CA GLU A 316 1.16 -17.02 26.74
C GLU A 316 2.33 -17.84 26.15
N ASP A 317 2.29 -18.11 24.86
CA ASP A 317 3.34 -18.84 24.13
C ASP A 317 4.32 -17.93 23.38
N TYR A 318 4.29 -16.60 23.60
CA TYR A 318 5.18 -15.69 22.91
C TYR A 318 6.66 -15.95 23.27
N LEU A 319 7.53 -15.91 22.25
CA LEU A 319 8.97 -16.09 22.42
C LEU A 319 9.68 -14.86 22.97
N LEU A 320 9.09 -13.66 22.79
CA LEU A 320 9.71 -12.39 23.13
C LEU A 320 8.78 -11.53 24.01
N PRO A 321 9.32 -10.73 24.93
CA PRO A 321 8.56 -9.92 25.88
C PRO A 321 7.97 -8.64 25.26
N ILE A 322 7.60 -8.71 23.99
CA ILE A 322 7.01 -7.56 23.28
C ILE A 322 5.52 -7.45 23.61
N VAL A 323 4.79 -8.56 23.48
CA VAL A 323 3.42 -8.65 23.98
C VAL A 323 3.48 -8.95 25.47
N SER A 324 2.94 -8.05 26.31
CA SER A 324 3.03 -8.16 27.78
C SER A 324 1.67 -8.23 28.46
N ILE A 325 0.59 -8.28 27.70
CA ILE A 325 -0.78 -8.42 28.21
C ILE A 325 -1.42 -9.60 27.49
N PRO A 326 -1.84 -10.64 28.25
CA PRO A 326 -2.47 -11.81 27.63
C PRO A 326 -3.86 -11.48 27.07
N GLY A 327 -4.34 -12.26 26.11
CA GLY A 327 -5.69 -12.18 25.55
C GLY A 327 -5.90 -11.07 24.53
N TYR A 328 -4.93 -10.20 24.27
CA TYR A 328 -5.06 -9.15 23.27
C TYR A 328 -5.15 -9.73 21.85
N LYS A 329 -6.16 -9.29 21.07
CA LYS A 329 -6.39 -9.71 19.68
C LYS A 329 -6.72 -8.50 18.80
N GLY A 330 -6.67 -8.66 17.49
CA GLY A 330 -7.08 -7.66 16.51
C GLY A 330 -6.48 -6.28 16.74
N GLU A 331 -7.32 -5.25 16.86
CA GLU A 331 -6.90 -3.86 17.03
C GLU A 331 -6.18 -3.62 18.38
N GLN A 332 -6.59 -4.29 19.46
CA GLN A 332 -5.94 -4.16 20.76
C GLN A 332 -4.48 -4.66 20.70
N LEU A 333 -4.27 -5.84 20.12
CA LEU A 333 -2.92 -6.40 19.94
C LEU A 333 -2.06 -5.49 19.04
N TYR A 334 -2.62 -5.02 17.94
CA TYR A 334 -1.92 -4.11 17.03
C TYR A 334 -1.48 -2.82 17.75
N ASN A 335 -2.38 -2.18 18.48
CA ASN A 335 -2.08 -0.94 19.20
C ASN A 335 -1.08 -1.17 20.33
N HIS A 336 -1.16 -2.30 21.02
CA HIS A 336 -0.18 -2.70 22.03
C HIS A 336 1.22 -2.85 21.43
N ILE A 337 1.37 -3.65 20.37
CA ILE A 337 2.66 -3.84 19.68
C ILE A 337 3.21 -2.50 19.17
N ARG A 338 2.36 -1.64 18.63
CA ARG A 338 2.76 -0.31 18.16
C ARG A 338 3.26 0.59 19.31
N SER A 339 2.61 0.55 20.45
CA SER A 339 3.08 1.28 21.65
C SER A 339 4.44 0.76 22.13
N ARG A 340 4.60 -0.59 22.18
CA ARG A 340 5.88 -1.22 22.52
C ARG A 340 6.99 -0.89 21.52
N PHE A 341 6.67 -0.86 20.21
CA PHE A 341 7.59 -0.41 19.18
C PHE A 341 8.09 1.01 19.40
N GLY A 342 7.20 1.96 19.71
CA GLY A 342 7.57 3.34 20.02
C GLY A 342 8.48 3.43 21.24
N ARG A 343 8.16 2.70 22.32
CA ARG A 343 8.98 2.64 23.55
C ARG A 343 10.35 2.01 23.28
N ASN A 344 10.40 0.91 22.53
CA ASN A 344 11.65 0.26 22.16
C ASN A 344 12.56 1.21 21.36
N ASN A 345 12.02 1.93 20.39
CA ASN A 345 12.80 2.89 19.61
C ASN A 345 13.29 4.09 20.46
N LYS A 346 12.54 4.51 21.47
CA LYS A 346 13.01 5.52 22.44
C LYS A 346 14.18 4.97 23.26
N ASN A 347 14.09 3.73 23.73
CA ASN A 347 15.17 3.10 24.49
C ASN A 347 16.42 2.86 23.64
N LEU A 348 16.25 2.49 22.35
CA LEU A 348 17.36 2.38 21.40
C LEU A 348 18.04 3.73 21.14
N ALA A 349 17.28 4.83 21.05
CA ALA A 349 17.86 6.16 20.90
C ALA A 349 18.65 6.57 22.13
N ASN A 350 18.14 6.29 23.36
CA ASN A 350 18.87 6.54 24.59
C ASN A 350 20.12 5.65 24.69
N LEU A 351 20.04 4.39 24.28
CA LEU A 351 21.17 3.48 24.24
C LEU A 351 22.26 4.00 23.29
N ALA A 352 21.89 4.47 22.08
CA ALA A 352 22.82 5.05 21.14
C ALA A 352 23.61 6.23 21.76
N GLN A 353 22.93 7.12 22.49
CA GLN A 353 23.58 8.21 23.22
C GLN A 353 24.55 7.69 24.29
N THR A 354 24.14 6.66 25.05
CA THR A 354 25.01 6.03 26.09
C THR A 354 26.27 5.41 25.48
N LEU A 355 26.17 4.87 24.27
CA LEU A 355 27.27 4.22 23.54
C LEU A 355 28.10 5.19 22.67
N GLY A 356 27.75 6.48 22.64
CA GLY A 356 28.40 7.48 21.81
C GLY A 356 28.11 7.32 20.31
N ILE A 357 27.02 6.66 19.93
CA ILE A 357 26.55 6.51 18.55
C ILE A 357 25.70 7.73 18.21
N THR A 358 26.28 8.74 17.57
CA THR A 358 25.61 10.04 17.35
C THR A 358 25.22 10.30 15.90
N ASP A 359 25.87 9.62 14.93
CA ASP A 359 25.74 9.92 13.50
C ASP A 359 24.39 9.52 12.92
N MET A 360 23.59 8.76 13.69
CA MET A 360 22.32 8.27 13.22
C MET A 360 21.33 8.03 14.36
N LYS A 361 20.04 8.12 14.03
CA LYS A 361 18.98 7.71 14.95
C LYS A 361 18.85 6.19 14.94
N LEU A 362 19.27 5.53 16.03
CA LEU A 362 19.11 4.09 16.18
C LEU A 362 17.63 3.72 16.39
N THR A 363 17.12 2.82 15.57
CA THR A 363 15.75 2.30 15.64
C THR A 363 15.73 0.81 15.36
N SER A 364 14.67 0.12 15.71
CA SER A 364 14.50 -1.32 15.44
C SER A 364 14.69 -1.68 13.96
N TYR A 365 14.40 -0.78 13.03
CA TYR A 365 14.54 -1.04 11.60
C TYR A 365 16.00 -1.02 11.12
N VAL A 366 16.87 -0.33 11.85
CA VAL A 366 18.31 -0.27 11.56
C VAL A 366 18.95 -1.65 11.64
N SER A 367 18.49 -2.55 12.53
CA SER A 367 19.00 -3.92 12.63
C SER A 367 18.93 -4.67 11.29
N ARG A 368 17.83 -4.50 10.57
CA ARG A 368 17.63 -5.14 9.25
C ARG A 368 18.57 -4.57 8.19
N HIS A 369 18.75 -3.27 8.16
CA HIS A 369 19.73 -2.65 7.24
C HIS A 369 21.14 -3.05 7.59
N THR A 370 21.52 -3.03 8.88
CA THR A 370 22.84 -3.46 9.33
C THR A 370 23.13 -4.89 8.93
N MET A 371 22.20 -5.82 9.15
CA MET A 371 22.34 -7.22 8.74
C MET A 371 22.54 -7.34 7.23
N ALA A 372 21.74 -6.65 6.43
CA ALA A 372 21.85 -6.71 4.97
C ALA A 372 23.19 -6.15 4.46
N MET A 373 23.66 -5.05 5.06
CA MET A 373 24.99 -4.49 4.74
C MET A 373 26.11 -5.39 5.20
N THR A 374 26.02 -5.98 6.41
CA THR A 374 27.03 -6.96 6.86
C THR A 374 27.14 -8.15 5.91
N LEU A 375 26.02 -8.68 5.40
CA LEU A 375 26.05 -9.75 4.41
C LEU A 375 26.66 -9.28 3.07
N GLN A 376 26.36 -8.06 2.63
CA GLN A 376 26.95 -7.49 1.42
C GLN A 376 28.46 -7.30 1.57
N ASP A 377 28.92 -6.76 2.70
CA ASP A 377 30.35 -6.53 2.98
C ASP A 377 31.13 -7.86 3.03
N ASN A 378 30.45 -8.96 3.43
CA ASN A 378 30.99 -10.31 3.37
C ASN A 378 30.74 -11.01 2.01
N GLN A 379 30.47 -10.25 0.95
CA GLN A 379 30.32 -10.72 -0.43
C GLN A 379 29.24 -11.78 -0.65
N VAL A 380 28.21 -11.83 0.20
CA VAL A 380 27.05 -12.71 -0.01
C VAL A 380 26.28 -12.23 -1.24
N PRO A 381 25.94 -13.11 -2.21
CA PRO A 381 25.18 -12.74 -3.40
C PRO A 381 23.88 -12.02 -3.08
N ARG A 382 23.51 -10.99 -3.84
CA ARG A 382 22.31 -10.18 -3.61
C ARG A 382 21.02 -10.99 -3.67
N GLU A 383 20.98 -12.04 -4.48
CA GLU A 383 19.85 -12.98 -4.59
C GLU A 383 19.66 -13.74 -3.28
N VAL A 384 20.75 -14.15 -2.64
CA VAL A 384 20.72 -14.83 -1.32
C VAL A 384 20.25 -13.86 -0.26
N ILE A 385 20.78 -12.62 -0.25
CA ILE A 385 20.31 -11.57 0.67
C ILE A 385 18.82 -11.28 0.46
N SER A 386 18.36 -11.22 -0.79
CA SER A 386 16.93 -11.03 -1.13
C SER A 386 16.06 -12.14 -0.57
N GLN A 387 16.50 -13.39 -0.70
CA GLN A 387 15.80 -14.54 -0.15
C GLN A 387 15.77 -14.51 1.39
N ILE A 388 16.88 -14.22 2.04
CA ILE A 388 17.01 -14.06 3.50
C ILE A 388 16.05 -12.96 3.98
N LEU A 389 15.97 -11.83 3.30
CA LEU A 389 15.06 -10.73 3.63
C LEU A 389 13.60 -11.05 3.32
N GLY A 390 13.31 -12.15 2.61
CA GLY A 390 11.96 -12.51 2.18
C GLY A 390 11.34 -11.48 1.24
N HIS A 391 12.15 -10.91 0.33
CA HIS A 391 11.65 -10.04 -0.72
C HIS A 391 11.12 -10.88 -1.89
N SER A 392 9.98 -10.46 -2.46
CA SER A 392 9.39 -11.10 -3.64
C SER A 392 10.05 -10.63 -4.95
N ASP A 393 10.83 -9.54 -4.89
CA ASP A 393 11.47 -8.88 -6.02
C ASP A 393 12.87 -8.41 -5.62
N LEU A 394 13.86 -8.73 -6.46
CA LEU A 394 15.26 -8.32 -6.29
C LEU A 394 15.41 -6.79 -6.33
N ALA A 395 14.57 -6.07 -7.08
CA ALA A 395 14.56 -4.61 -7.11
C ALA A 395 14.38 -4.00 -5.71
N THR A 396 13.56 -4.63 -4.85
CA THR A 396 13.42 -4.23 -3.44
C THR A 396 14.75 -4.38 -2.69
N THR A 397 15.52 -5.43 -2.94
CA THR A 397 16.82 -5.65 -2.31
C THR A 397 17.86 -4.68 -2.84
N ASN A 398 17.87 -4.41 -4.14
CA ASN A 398 18.75 -3.43 -4.75
C ASN A 398 18.56 -2.04 -4.13
N THR A 399 17.31 -1.64 -3.86
CA THR A 399 17.04 -0.39 -3.14
C THR A 399 17.75 -0.33 -1.76
N TYR A 400 18.00 -1.47 -1.11
CA TYR A 400 18.77 -1.56 0.14
C TYR A 400 20.28 -1.51 -0.09
N LEU A 401 20.77 -2.04 -1.21
CA LEU A 401 22.17 -2.36 -1.45
C LEU A 401 22.82 -1.49 -2.55
N ASP A 402 22.09 -0.55 -3.16
CA ASP A 402 22.52 0.19 -4.36
C ASP A 402 23.64 1.22 -4.15
N SER A 403 24.08 1.45 -2.93
CA SER A 403 25.30 2.23 -2.69
C SER A 403 26.40 1.28 -2.21
N PHE A 404 27.36 0.98 -3.07
CA PHE A 404 28.65 0.50 -2.59
C PHE A 404 29.28 1.62 -1.77
N ALA A 405 29.88 1.28 -0.61
CA ALA A 405 30.72 2.21 0.09
C ALA A 405 31.85 2.67 -0.87
N SER A 406 32.23 3.94 -0.81
CA SER A 406 33.32 4.46 -1.67
C SER A 406 34.57 3.59 -1.60
N SER A 407 34.86 3.01 -0.42
CA SER A 407 35.95 2.07 -0.21
C SER A 407 35.90 0.81 -1.09
N VAL A 408 34.70 0.29 -1.38
CA VAL A 408 34.53 -0.89 -2.26
C VAL A 408 34.77 -0.50 -3.73
N ILE A 409 34.35 0.70 -4.12
CA ILE A 409 34.63 1.25 -5.44
C ILE A 409 36.12 1.50 -5.58
N ASP A 410 36.77 2.11 -4.57
CA ASP A 410 38.18 2.38 -4.54
C ASP A 410 39.02 1.10 -4.60
N GLU A 411 38.58 0.03 -3.93
CA GLU A 411 39.23 -1.29 -3.99
C GLU A 411 39.07 -1.92 -5.38
N ALA A 412 37.85 -1.87 -5.95
CA ALA A 412 37.58 -2.40 -7.28
C ALA A 412 38.38 -1.70 -8.38
N VAL A 413 38.63 -0.39 -8.24
CA VAL A 413 39.40 0.41 -9.20
C VAL A 413 40.93 0.13 -9.11
N LYS A 414 41.43 -0.44 -7.99
CA LYS A 414 42.84 -0.85 -7.89
C LYS A 414 43.22 -1.97 -8.85
N VAL A 415 42.27 -2.65 -9.46
CA VAL A 415 42.48 -3.71 -10.45
C VAL A 415 42.72 -3.13 -11.86
N LEU A 416 42.41 -1.84 -12.08
CA LEU A 416 42.65 -1.11 -13.32
C LEU A 416 44.06 -0.52 -13.34
#